data_804accee5f29756039f7d61ea4534986
#
_entry.id   804accee5f29756039f7d61ea4534986
#
_cell.length_a   1.000
_cell.length_b   1.000
_cell.length_c   1.000
_cell.angle_alpha   90.00
_cell.angle_beta   90.00
_cell.angle_gamma   90.00
#
_symmetry.space_group_name_H-M   'P 1'
#
loop_
_entity.id
_entity.type
_entity.pdbx_description
1 polymer ?
#
loop_
_entity_poly.entity_id
_entity_poly.type
_entity_poly.pdbx_seq_one_letter_code
_entity_poly.pdbx_strand_id
1 'polypeptide(L)'
;MDAALGGLASITSGLLSGAVKTASGMETLVDNVADRQRDTLEDQQTELKNTKMDLNKTKEDWENESLAVTQLLVTKTVQVEKGVSLLTQKQSLLERVCKIEEKKQELGFSTGTDLSEKKLAVSEGAKELQSAKDGLTLLKRQLNDLMGREIDEELIITPPELTRTIETAPAYSEELLKTATDKNYKLKTLRRDKQQAEADSKKNDRYDGQLKASRVDMQLADVSTEEEKVNIANDLKKKLDAINTAAAEYQNKKDANSKAKIEWEQQQKSAKLGLVSAVELQALELQYEQTEMELSAAAYAYDLAWEEYTMLMNGTTLDIYDVYKSKLS
;
A
#
# COMPACT_ATOMS: atom_id res chain seq x y z
N MET A 1 -92.61 -10.40 -31.92
CA MET A 1 -91.77 -11.24 -31.06
C MET A 1 -90.29 -11.21 -31.48
N ASP A 2 -89.98 -11.08 -32.74
CA ASP A 2 -88.62 -11.15 -33.29
C ASP A 2 -87.77 -9.92 -32.95
N ALA A 3 -88.38 -8.75 -32.84
CA ALA A 3 -87.62 -7.51 -32.50
C ALA A 3 -87.08 -7.48 -31.03
N ALA A 4 -87.82 -8.11 -30.12
CA ALA A 4 -87.39 -8.23 -28.72
C ALA A 4 -86.27 -9.24 -28.51
N LEU A 5 -86.26 -10.32 -29.27
CA LEU A 5 -85.18 -11.30 -29.27
C LEU A 5 -83.90 -10.79 -29.91
N GLY A 6 -83.96 -9.97 -30.95
CA GLY A 6 -82.85 -9.33 -31.59
C GLY A 6 -82.16 -8.30 -30.67
N GLY A 7 -82.97 -7.55 -29.90
CA GLY A 7 -82.46 -6.62 -28.90
C GLY A 7 -81.70 -7.26 -27.74
N LEU A 8 -82.23 -8.36 -27.23
CA LEU A 8 -81.57 -9.14 -26.18
C LEU A 8 -80.26 -9.82 -26.66
N ALA A 9 -80.21 -10.34 -27.86
CA ALA A 9 -79.02 -10.92 -28.47
C ALA A 9 -77.92 -9.88 -28.67
N SER A 10 -78.28 -8.66 -29.06
CA SER A 10 -77.32 -7.52 -29.21
C SER A 10 -76.76 -7.04 -27.86
N ILE A 11 -77.61 -6.98 -26.82
CA ILE A 11 -77.15 -6.56 -25.47
C ILE A 11 -76.25 -7.64 -24.84
N THR A 12 -76.65 -8.92 -25.01
CA THR A 12 -75.79 -10.01 -24.47
C THR A 12 -74.49 -10.15 -25.22
N SER A 13 -74.45 -9.95 -26.52
CA SER A 13 -73.18 -9.92 -27.28
C SER A 13 -72.30 -8.75 -26.93
N GLY A 14 -72.88 -7.57 -26.67
CA GLY A 14 -72.19 -6.36 -26.22
C GLY A 14 -71.59 -6.53 -24.82
N LEU A 15 -72.35 -7.12 -23.88
CA LEU A 15 -71.88 -7.41 -22.53
C LEU A 15 -70.75 -8.48 -22.52
N LEU A 16 -70.89 -9.53 -23.32
CA LEU A 16 -69.88 -10.58 -23.48
C LEU A 16 -68.57 -10.00 -24.11
N SER A 17 -68.71 -9.19 -25.14
CA SER A 17 -67.53 -8.54 -25.76
C SER A 17 -66.87 -7.54 -24.82
N GLY A 18 -67.61 -6.83 -23.99
CA GLY A 18 -67.10 -5.95 -22.92
C GLY A 18 -66.39 -6.76 -21.83
N ALA A 19 -66.97 -7.88 -21.38
CA ALA A 19 -66.36 -8.74 -20.38
C ALA A 19 -65.08 -9.42 -20.90
N VAL A 20 -65.03 -9.82 -22.16
CA VAL A 20 -63.82 -10.39 -22.78
C VAL A 20 -62.73 -9.32 -22.92
N LYS A 21 -63.07 -8.08 -23.31
CA LYS A 21 -62.08 -6.97 -23.36
C LYS A 21 -61.56 -6.58 -22.00
N THR A 22 -62.41 -6.59 -20.95
CA THR A 22 -61.94 -6.32 -19.57
C THR A 22 -61.10 -7.45 -19.02
N ALA A 23 -61.43 -8.72 -19.32
CA ALA A 23 -60.59 -9.88 -18.95
C ALA A 23 -59.22 -9.85 -19.65
N SER A 24 -59.20 -9.58 -20.95
CA SER A 24 -57.95 -9.42 -21.71
C SER A 24 -57.12 -8.22 -21.21
N GLY A 25 -57.80 -7.13 -20.81
CA GLY A 25 -57.12 -5.96 -20.19
C GLY A 25 -56.53 -6.26 -18.81
N MET A 26 -57.20 -7.10 -18.01
CA MET A 26 -56.67 -7.56 -16.72
C MET A 26 -55.48 -8.53 -16.90
N GLU A 27 -55.57 -9.44 -17.87
CA GLU A 27 -54.48 -10.38 -18.19
C GLU A 27 -53.22 -9.64 -18.60
N THR A 28 -53.33 -8.66 -19.48
CA THR A 28 -52.18 -7.81 -19.86
C THR A 28 -51.64 -6.96 -18.71
N LEU A 29 -52.49 -6.53 -17.78
CA LEU A 29 -52.01 -5.81 -16.57
C LEU A 29 -51.25 -6.74 -15.62
N VAL A 30 -51.77 -7.98 -15.42
CA VAL A 30 -51.08 -8.99 -14.58
C VAL A 30 -49.74 -9.36 -15.18
N ASP A 31 -49.66 -9.59 -16.48
CA ASP A 31 -48.44 -9.92 -17.19
C ASP A 31 -47.44 -8.77 -17.08
N ASN A 32 -47.86 -7.54 -17.30
CA ASN A 32 -46.99 -6.37 -17.15
C ASN A 32 -46.45 -6.18 -15.70
N VAL A 33 -47.27 -6.49 -14.68
CA VAL A 33 -46.83 -6.41 -13.28
C VAL A 33 -45.87 -7.57 -12.98
N ALA A 34 -46.14 -8.78 -13.48
CA ALA A 34 -45.26 -9.93 -13.31
C ALA A 34 -43.88 -9.71 -13.97
N ASP A 35 -43.87 -9.17 -15.19
CA ASP A 35 -42.64 -8.83 -15.91
C ASP A 35 -41.82 -7.76 -15.18
N ARG A 36 -42.45 -6.70 -14.68
CA ARG A 36 -41.77 -5.68 -13.87
C ARG A 36 -41.20 -6.27 -12.58
N GLN A 37 -41.92 -7.15 -11.90
CA GLN A 37 -41.44 -7.82 -10.71
C GLN A 37 -40.26 -8.74 -11.03
N ARG A 38 -40.28 -9.45 -12.14
CA ARG A 38 -39.16 -10.28 -12.61
C ARG A 38 -37.93 -9.43 -12.88
N ASP A 39 -38.07 -8.34 -13.65
CA ASP A 39 -37.00 -7.42 -13.96
C ASP A 39 -36.36 -6.84 -12.67
N THR A 40 -37.20 -6.45 -11.70
CA THR A 40 -36.75 -5.96 -10.40
C THR A 40 -35.97 -7.03 -9.62
N LEU A 41 -36.42 -8.27 -9.63
CA LEU A 41 -35.71 -9.38 -8.96
C LEU A 41 -34.39 -9.73 -9.64
N GLU A 42 -34.35 -9.70 -10.97
CA GLU A 42 -33.11 -9.90 -11.74
C GLU A 42 -32.09 -8.79 -11.47
N ASP A 43 -32.53 -7.52 -11.40
CA ASP A 43 -31.69 -6.39 -11.04
C ASP A 43 -31.13 -6.54 -9.61
N GLN A 44 -31.99 -6.90 -8.63
CA GLN A 44 -31.56 -7.16 -7.25
C GLN A 44 -30.60 -8.34 -7.14
N GLN A 45 -30.82 -9.40 -7.90
CA GLN A 45 -29.92 -10.56 -7.93
C GLN A 45 -28.56 -10.17 -8.50
N THR A 46 -28.54 -9.33 -9.55
CA THR A 46 -27.32 -8.82 -10.15
C THR A 46 -26.55 -7.91 -9.18
N GLU A 47 -27.25 -7.03 -8.49
CA GLU A 47 -26.68 -6.15 -7.46
C GLU A 47 -26.08 -6.95 -6.30
N LEU A 48 -26.77 -7.94 -5.78
CA LEU A 48 -26.27 -8.84 -4.74
C LEU A 48 -25.03 -9.61 -5.18
N LYS A 49 -25.00 -10.09 -6.42
CA LYS A 49 -23.84 -10.76 -6.99
C LYS A 49 -22.65 -9.80 -7.10
N ASN A 50 -22.88 -8.58 -7.55
CA ASN A 50 -21.86 -7.55 -7.64
C ASN A 50 -21.31 -7.17 -6.26
N THR A 51 -22.20 -6.92 -5.30
CA THR A 51 -21.81 -6.62 -3.91
C THR A 51 -20.97 -7.75 -3.30
N LYS A 52 -21.33 -9.01 -3.56
CA LYS A 52 -20.53 -10.16 -3.11
C LYS A 52 -19.15 -10.18 -3.74
N MET A 53 -19.03 -9.84 -5.03
CA MET A 53 -17.72 -9.74 -5.70
C MET A 53 -16.88 -8.61 -5.13
N ASP A 54 -17.49 -7.44 -4.86
CA ASP A 54 -16.83 -6.28 -4.28
C ASP A 54 -16.33 -6.57 -2.86
N LEU A 55 -17.15 -7.22 -2.03
CA LEU A 55 -16.76 -7.64 -0.68
C LEU A 55 -15.61 -8.66 -0.68
N ASN A 56 -15.63 -9.63 -1.60
CA ASN A 56 -14.56 -10.60 -1.72
C ASN A 56 -13.24 -9.92 -2.13
N LYS A 57 -13.32 -8.96 -3.06
CA LYS A 57 -12.14 -8.20 -3.48
C LYS A 57 -11.61 -7.31 -2.34
N THR A 58 -12.50 -6.61 -1.64
CA THR A 58 -12.12 -5.80 -0.47
C THR A 58 -11.42 -6.65 0.60
N LYS A 59 -11.92 -7.87 0.84
CA LYS A 59 -11.28 -8.81 1.76
C LYS A 59 -9.88 -9.20 1.29
N GLU A 60 -9.73 -9.57 0.02
CA GLU A 60 -8.44 -9.92 -0.58
C GLU A 60 -7.45 -8.76 -0.51
N ASP A 61 -7.90 -7.55 -0.84
CA ASP A 61 -7.07 -6.34 -0.74
C ASP A 61 -6.64 -6.08 0.70
N TRP A 62 -7.55 -6.20 1.66
CA TRP A 62 -7.25 -6.05 3.08
C TRP A 62 -6.20 -7.06 3.58
N GLU A 63 -6.30 -8.32 3.15
CA GLU A 63 -5.35 -9.37 3.50
C GLU A 63 -3.95 -9.05 2.92
N ASN A 64 -3.89 -8.65 1.65
CA ASN A 64 -2.63 -8.31 0.98
C ASN A 64 -2.00 -7.04 1.54
N GLU A 65 -2.79 -5.98 1.74
CA GLU A 65 -2.30 -4.73 2.32
C GLU A 65 -1.84 -4.89 3.77
N SER A 66 -2.57 -5.66 4.58
CA SER A 66 -2.17 -5.96 5.96
C SER A 66 -0.83 -6.68 6.01
N LEU A 67 -0.58 -7.61 5.10
CA LEU A 67 0.70 -8.30 5.00
C LEU A 67 1.82 -7.31 4.63
N ALA A 68 1.60 -6.46 3.62
CA ALA A 68 2.59 -5.48 3.18
C ALA A 68 2.87 -4.41 4.27
N VAL A 69 1.85 -3.94 4.99
CA VAL A 69 2.00 -3.03 6.13
C VAL A 69 2.79 -3.69 7.26
N THR A 70 2.50 -4.95 7.57
CA THR A 70 3.25 -5.70 8.58
C THR A 70 4.72 -5.82 8.17
N GLN A 71 5.00 -6.17 6.95
CA GLN A 71 6.37 -6.27 6.42
C GLN A 71 7.11 -4.92 6.47
N LEU A 72 6.44 -3.83 6.10
CA LEU A 72 6.98 -2.47 6.20
C LEU A 72 7.32 -2.10 7.65
N LEU A 73 6.40 -2.33 8.59
CA LEU A 73 6.61 -2.04 10.01
C LEU A 73 7.71 -2.91 10.63
N VAL A 74 7.74 -4.21 10.33
CA VAL A 74 8.80 -5.13 10.78
C VAL A 74 10.15 -4.65 10.27
N THR A 75 10.27 -4.36 8.99
CA THR A 75 11.51 -3.87 8.37
C THR A 75 11.98 -2.57 9.01
N LYS A 76 11.08 -1.61 9.20
CA LYS A 76 11.39 -0.33 9.84
C LYS A 76 11.81 -0.52 11.29
N THR A 77 11.13 -1.40 12.03
CA THR A 77 11.48 -1.69 13.44
C THR A 77 12.87 -2.30 13.55
N VAL A 78 13.22 -3.25 12.68
CA VAL A 78 14.57 -3.83 12.63
C VAL A 78 15.64 -2.79 12.33
N GLN A 79 15.37 -1.87 11.39
CA GLN A 79 16.29 -0.79 11.06
C GLN A 79 16.50 0.15 12.26
N VAL A 80 15.42 0.57 12.93
CA VAL A 80 15.50 1.45 14.11
C VAL A 80 16.16 0.72 15.28
N GLU A 81 15.93 -0.56 15.49
CA GLU A 81 16.60 -1.36 16.54
C GLU A 81 18.12 -1.43 16.33
N LYS A 82 18.58 -1.64 15.10
CA LYS A 82 20.01 -1.54 14.73
C LYS A 82 20.53 -0.12 14.95
N GLY A 83 19.77 0.91 14.59
CA GLY A 83 20.11 2.32 14.82
C GLY A 83 20.27 2.63 16.31
N VAL A 84 19.38 2.15 17.18
CA VAL A 84 19.49 2.28 18.65
C VAL A 84 20.77 1.60 19.18
N SER A 85 21.11 0.42 18.64
CA SER A 85 22.39 -0.25 18.99
C SER A 85 23.61 0.62 18.64
N LEU A 86 23.68 1.14 17.43
CA LEU A 86 24.74 2.03 16.98
C LEU A 86 24.82 3.31 17.81
N LEU A 87 23.68 3.95 18.09
CA LEU A 87 23.64 5.16 18.93
C LEU A 87 24.07 4.88 20.36
N THR A 88 23.82 3.69 20.89
CA THR A 88 24.29 3.27 22.22
C THR A 88 25.80 3.13 22.24
N GLN A 89 26.40 2.56 21.21
CA GLN A 89 27.85 2.46 21.07
C GLN A 89 28.49 3.85 20.87
N LYS A 90 27.88 4.70 20.00
CA LYS A 90 28.29 6.10 19.79
C LYS A 90 28.28 6.90 21.10
N GLN A 91 27.23 6.75 21.91
CA GLN A 91 27.14 7.41 23.21
C GLN A 91 28.28 6.97 24.15
N SER A 92 28.54 5.67 24.22
CA SER A 92 29.64 5.11 25.00
C SER A 92 31.04 5.69 24.55
N LEU A 93 31.24 5.83 23.24
CA LEU A 93 32.43 6.44 22.68
C LEU A 93 32.54 7.92 23.07
N LEU A 94 31.48 8.71 22.96
CA LEU A 94 31.42 10.11 23.34
C LEU A 94 31.76 10.31 24.82
N GLU A 95 31.21 9.48 25.71
CA GLU A 95 31.51 9.51 27.15
C GLU A 95 32.99 9.19 27.43
N ARG A 96 33.54 8.22 26.71
CA ARG A 96 34.94 7.85 26.81
C ARG A 96 35.88 9.01 26.36
N VAL A 97 35.55 9.64 25.23
CA VAL A 97 36.28 10.82 24.72
C VAL A 97 36.19 11.98 25.72
N CYS A 98 35.02 12.24 26.30
CA CYS A 98 34.85 13.27 27.30
C CYS A 98 35.71 13.03 28.56
N LYS A 99 35.76 11.76 29.06
CA LYS A 99 36.64 11.42 30.20
C LYS A 99 38.12 11.59 29.89
N ILE A 100 38.55 11.32 28.66
CA ILE A 100 39.91 11.59 28.23
C ILE A 100 40.22 13.10 28.24
N GLU A 101 39.26 13.92 27.77
CA GLU A 101 39.42 15.38 27.74
C GLU A 101 39.42 15.99 29.14
N GLU A 102 38.61 15.44 30.09
CA GLU A 102 38.69 15.82 31.51
C GLU A 102 40.09 15.61 32.08
N LYS A 103 40.67 14.42 31.83
CA LYS A 103 42.06 14.15 32.28
C LYS A 103 43.10 15.03 31.63
N LYS A 104 42.96 15.37 30.34
CA LYS A 104 43.85 16.31 29.67
C LYS A 104 43.76 17.71 30.27
N GLN A 105 42.54 18.16 30.63
CA GLN A 105 42.34 19.44 31.27
C GLN A 105 42.97 19.47 32.68
N GLU A 106 42.80 18.41 33.47
CA GLU A 106 43.42 18.27 34.80
C GLU A 106 44.94 18.35 34.71
N LEU A 107 45.53 17.85 33.63
CA LEU A 107 46.99 17.87 33.38
C LEU A 107 47.45 19.14 32.66
N GLY A 108 46.56 20.08 32.35
CA GLY A 108 46.88 21.33 31.68
C GLY A 108 47.10 21.23 30.17
N PHE A 109 46.72 20.10 29.54
CA PHE A 109 46.87 19.86 28.10
C PHE A 109 45.60 20.19 27.29
N SER A 110 44.55 20.70 27.92
CA SER A 110 43.29 21.07 27.26
C SER A 110 42.66 22.28 27.92
N THR A 111 41.81 22.99 27.18
CA THR A 111 41.10 24.17 27.65
C THR A 111 39.72 23.80 28.22
N GLY A 112 39.14 24.72 29.05
CA GLY A 112 37.77 24.57 29.54
C GLY A 112 36.76 24.60 28.41
N THR A 113 37.05 25.25 27.28
CA THR A 113 36.21 25.28 26.08
C THR A 113 36.17 23.91 25.44
N ASP A 114 37.31 23.24 25.24
CA ASP A 114 37.38 21.90 24.63
C ASP A 114 36.60 20.88 25.44
N LEU A 115 36.71 20.90 26.77
CA LEU A 115 35.93 20.03 27.63
C LEU A 115 34.42 20.32 27.57
N SER A 116 34.05 21.62 27.50
CA SER A 116 32.63 22.01 27.39
C SER A 116 32.00 21.50 26.09
N GLU A 117 32.73 21.53 24.96
CA GLU A 117 32.30 20.98 23.69
C GLU A 117 32.07 19.45 23.77
N LYS A 118 32.96 18.71 24.43
CA LYS A 118 32.79 17.26 24.61
C LYS A 118 31.60 16.93 25.52
N LYS A 119 31.40 17.71 26.60
CA LYS A 119 30.19 17.55 27.45
C LYS A 119 28.90 17.84 26.69
N LEU A 120 28.91 18.88 25.83
CA LEU A 120 27.77 19.16 24.96
C LEU A 120 27.47 17.97 24.01
N ALA A 121 28.49 17.44 23.33
CA ALA A 121 28.35 16.28 22.44
C ALA A 121 27.79 15.04 23.15
N VAL A 122 28.20 14.77 24.40
CA VAL A 122 27.61 13.68 25.24
C VAL A 122 26.15 13.94 25.52
N SER A 123 25.75 15.18 25.85
CA SER A 123 24.35 15.53 26.12
C SER A 123 23.49 15.43 24.88
N GLU A 124 23.97 15.85 23.71
CA GLU A 124 23.28 15.75 22.44
C GLU A 124 23.12 14.29 22.01
N GLY A 125 24.19 13.49 22.12
CA GLY A 125 24.14 12.05 21.86
C GLY A 125 23.13 11.30 22.74
N ALA A 126 23.06 11.66 24.03
CA ALA A 126 22.06 11.07 24.93
C ALA A 126 20.61 11.41 24.52
N LYS A 127 20.36 12.64 24.07
CA LYS A 127 19.04 13.04 23.55
C LYS A 127 18.68 12.29 22.25
N GLU A 128 19.63 12.18 21.33
CA GLU A 128 19.46 11.43 20.08
C GLU A 128 19.13 9.95 20.36
N LEU A 129 19.87 9.32 21.27
CA LEU A 129 19.63 7.94 21.69
C LEU A 129 18.25 7.77 22.35
N GLN A 130 17.83 8.70 23.20
CA GLN A 130 16.53 8.63 23.84
C GLN A 130 15.40 8.75 22.81
N SER A 131 15.50 9.70 21.88
CA SER A 131 14.53 9.86 20.80
C SER A 131 14.41 8.61 19.93
N ALA A 132 15.53 7.96 19.60
CA ALA A 132 15.53 6.70 18.84
C ALA A 132 14.88 5.55 19.63
N LYS A 133 15.11 5.44 20.94
CA LYS A 133 14.45 4.47 21.81
C LYS A 133 12.94 4.68 21.90
N ASP A 134 12.51 5.94 22.00
CA ASP A 134 11.09 6.29 22.02
C ASP A 134 10.42 5.92 20.70
N GLY A 135 11.09 6.20 19.57
CA GLY A 135 10.64 5.78 18.24
C GLY A 135 10.54 4.26 18.09
N LEU A 136 11.53 3.52 18.60
CA LEU A 136 11.48 2.04 18.60
C LEU A 136 10.31 1.52 19.42
N THR A 137 10.06 2.11 20.58
CA THR A 137 8.92 1.74 21.44
C THR A 137 7.60 1.97 20.73
N LEU A 138 7.46 3.11 20.03
CA LEU A 138 6.26 3.40 19.25
C LEU A 138 6.04 2.38 18.13
N LEU A 139 7.07 2.01 17.39
CA LEU A 139 6.98 1.00 16.32
C LEU A 139 6.59 -0.38 16.87
N LYS A 140 7.16 -0.81 18.00
CA LYS A 140 6.80 -2.08 18.67
C LYS A 140 5.34 -2.07 19.15
N ARG A 141 4.85 -0.96 19.67
CA ARG A 141 3.44 -0.76 20.04
C ARG A 141 2.52 -0.87 18.83
N GLN A 142 2.86 -0.24 17.71
CA GLN A 142 2.08 -0.34 16.46
C GLN A 142 2.02 -1.78 15.94
N LEU A 143 3.12 -2.54 16.02
CA LEU A 143 3.13 -3.95 15.64
C LEU A 143 2.27 -4.80 16.60
N ASN A 144 2.33 -4.58 17.91
CA ASN A 144 1.49 -5.27 18.87
C ASN A 144 0.01 -5.00 18.62
N ASP A 145 -0.36 -3.74 18.36
CA ASP A 145 -1.73 -3.33 18.03
C ASP A 145 -2.21 -4.02 16.73
N LEU A 146 -1.40 -4.02 15.69
CA LEU A 146 -1.71 -4.69 14.42
C LEU A 146 -1.92 -6.20 14.58
N MET A 147 -1.19 -6.82 15.50
CA MET A 147 -1.30 -8.26 15.84
C MET A 147 -2.42 -8.57 16.84
N GLY A 148 -3.12 -7.55 17.36
CA GLY A 148 -4.13 -7.72 18.40
C GLY A 148 -3.57 -8.17 19.75
N ARG A 149 -2.28 -7.85 20.04
CA ARG A 149 -1.60 -8.13 21.31
C ARG A 149 -1.75 -6.96 22.28
N GLU A 150 -1.39 -7.17 23.53
CA GLU A 150 -1.27 -6.06 24.50
C GLU A 150 -0.21 -5.05 24.01
N ILE A 151 -0.53 -3.75 24.06
CA ILE A 151 0.26 -2.68 23.42
C ILE A 151 1.71 -2.67 23.88
N ASP A 152 1.96 -2.88 25.17
CA ASP A 152 3.27 -2.86 25.81
C ASP A 152 3.88 -4.27 26.01
N GLU A 153 3.31 -5.30 25.36
CA GLU A 153 3.87 -6.66 25.41
C GLU A 153 5.25 -6.70 24.76
N GLU A 154 6.15 -7.44 25.38
CA GLU A 154 7.51 -7.58 24.85
C GLU A 154 7.48 -8.22 23.46
N LEU A 155 8.14 -7.58 22.49
CA LEU A 155 8.21 -8.03 21.11
C LEU A 155 9.66 -8.21 20.67
N ILE A 156 9.99 -9.46 20.37
CA ILE A 156 11.27 -9.84 19.74
C ILE A 156 11.02 -10.06 18.25
N ILE A 157 11.75 -9.33 17.42
CA ILE A 157 11.59 -9.38 15.97
C ILE A 157 12.82 -10.05 15.36
N THR A 158 12.58 -11.11 14.59
CA THR A 158 13.62 -11.70 13.74
C THR A 158 13.69 -10.90 12.44
N PRO A 159 14.88 -10.39 12.04
CA PRO A 159 15.02 -9.70 10.78
C PRO A 159 14.53 -10.57 9.61
N PRO A 160 13.74 -10.04 8.68
CA PRO A 160 13.34 -10.80 7.51
C PRO A 160 14.54 -11.15 6.65
N GLU A 161 14.54 -12.35 6.10
CA GLU A 161 15.59 -12.76 5.17
C GLU A 161 15.41 -12.05 3.82
N LEU A 162 16.52 -11.53 3.30
CA LEU A 162 16.57 -10.91 1.97
C LEU A 162 16.69 -12.04 0.94
N THR A 163 15.58 -12.44 0.36
CA THR A 163 15.52 -13.60 -0.54
C THR A 163 15.69 -13.25 -2.02
N ARG A 164 15.53 -11.97 -2.37
CA ARG A 164 15.59 -11.52 -3.77
C ARG A 164 17.03 -11.22 -4.20
N THR A 165 17.40 -11.75 -5.36
CA THR A 165 18.60 -11.26 -6.07
C THR A 165 18.37 -9.85 -6.55
N ILE A 166 19.34 -8.97 -6.34
CA ILE A 166 19.24 -7.58 -6.78
C ILE A 166 19.46 -7.50 -8.30
N GLU A 167 18.39 -7.19 -9.00
CA GLU A 167 18.33 -7.09 -10.46
C GLU A 167 17.61 -5.78 -10.85
N THR A 168 17.80 -5.35 -12.09
CA THR A 168 17.04 -4.24 -12.64
C THR A 168 15.59 -4.64 -12.92
N ALA A 169 14.68 -3.68 -12.81
CA ALA A 169 13.28 -3.89 -13.18
C ALA A 169 13.15 -4.31 -14.67
N PRO A 170 12.11 -5.07 -15.03
CA PRO A 170 11.79 -5.30 -16.42
C PRO A 170 11.52 -3.98 -17.13
N ALA A 171 11.86 -3.91 -18.43
CA ALA A 171 11.53 -2.73 -19.21
C ALA A 171 10.01 -2.56 -19.34
N TYR A 172 9.53 -1.31 -19.27
CA TYR A 172 8.13 -1.02 -19.54
C TYR A 172 7.71 -1.58 -20.91
N SER A 173 6.59 -2.29 -20.94
CA SER A 173 6.02 -2.85 -22.17
C SER A 173 4.49 -2.79 -22.14
N GLU A 174 3.88 -2.79 -23.33
CA GLU A 174 2.43 -2.87 -23.48
C GLU A 174 1.84 -4.17 -22.91
N GLU A 175 2.62 -5.24 -22.86
CA GLU A 175 2.21 -6.52 -22.28
C GLU A 175 2.10 -6.42 -20.75
N LEU A 176 3.06 -5.75 -20.09
CA LEU A 176 2.98 -5.47 -18.67
C LEU A 176 1.80 -4.56 -18.35
N LEU A 177 1.59 -3.50 -19.15
CA LEU A 177 0.43 -2.62 -18.98
C LEU A 177 -0.88 -3.38 -19.13
N LYS A 178 -0.99 -4.23 -20.15
CA LYS A 178 -2.17 -5.07 -20.36
C LYS A 178 -2.41 -5.99 -19.15
N THR A 179 -1.38 -6.63 -18.62
CA THR A 179 -1.49 -7.51 -17.45
C THR A 179 -2.01 -6.74 -16.22
N ALA A 180 -1.45 -5.55 -15.95
CA ALA A 180 -1.90 -4.70 -14.85
C ALA A 180 -3.35 -4.22 -15.04
N THR A 181 -3.73 -3.79 -16.26
CA THR A 181 -5.09 -3.34 -16.57
C THR A 181 -6.12 -4.47 -16.50
N ASP A 182 -5.78 -5.67 -16.93
CA ASP A 182 -6.70 -6.82 -16.89
C ASP A 182 -6.99 -7.29 -15.46
N LYS A 183 -6.06 -7.10 -14.53
CA LYS A 183 -6.24 -7.44 -13.13
C LYS A 183 -6.83 -6.30 -12.30
N ASN A 184 -6.72 -5.04 -12.76
CA ASN A 184 -7.22 -3.89 -12.01
C ASN A 184 -8.73 -3.99 -11.76
N TYR A 185 -9.13 -3.93 -10.48
CA TYR A 185 -10.51 -4.12 -10.07
C TYR A 185 -11.38 -2.90 -10.41
N LYS A 186 -10.86 -1.70 -10.29
CA LYS A 186 -11.57 -0.47 -10.64
C LYS A 186 -11.97 -0.44 -12.13
N LEU A 187 -11.09 -0.91 -13.03
CA LEU A 187 -11.45 -1.09 -14.44
C LEU A 187 -12.55 -2.13 -14.65
N LYS A 188 -12.55 -3.22 -13.87
CA LYS A 188 -13.63 -4.21 -13.92
C LYS A 188 -14.95 -3.63 -13.44
N THR A 189 -14.94 -2.82 -12.39
CA THR A 189 -16.13 -2.12 -11.89
C THR A 189 -16.66 -1.12 -12.93
N LEU A 190 -15.81 -0.27 -13.50
CA LEU A 190 -16.20 0.68 -14.55
C LEU A 190 -16.80 0.00 -15.78
N ARG A 191 -16.24 -1.14 -16.20
CA ARG A 191 -16.84 -1.95 -17.30
C ARG A 191 -18.22 -2.50 -16.94
N ARG A 192 -18.42 -2.94 -15.69
CA ARG A 192 -19.69 -3.43 -15.17
C ARG A 192 -20.73 -2.29 -15.12
N ASP A 193 -20.32 -1.12 -14.63
CA ASP A 193 -21.19 0.05 -14.55
C ASP A 193 -21.63 0.51 -15.95
N LYS A 194 -20.73 0.49 -16.91
CA LYS A 194 -21.06 0.74 -18.32
C LYS A 194 -22.08 -0.28 -18.85
N GLN A 195 -21.86 -1.58 -18.60
CA GLN A 195 -22.79 -2.64 -19.03
C GLN A 195 -24.19 -2.46 -18.40
N GLN A 196 -24.24 -2.05 -17.12
CA GLN A 196 -25.50 -1.74 -16.46
C GLN A 196 -26.18 -0.53 -17.11
N ALA A 197 -25.46 0.56 -17.35
CA ALA A 197 -25.99 1.75 -18.03
C ALA A 197 -26.49 1.42 -19.46
N GLU A 198 -25.79 0.53 -20.18
CA GLU A 198 -26.26 0.04 -21.48
C GLU A 198 -27.56 -0.77 -21.37
N ALA A 199 -27.69 -1.63 -20.37
CA ALA A 199 -28.91 -2.41 -20.11
C ALA A 199 -30.07 -1.49 -19.74
N ASP A 200 -29.84 -0.51 -18.88
CA ASP A 200 -30.84 0.48 -18.46
C ASP A 200 -31.27 1.37 -19.62
N SER A 201 -30.36 1.74 -20.51
CA SER A 201 -30.70 2.47 -21.74
C SER A 201 -31.66 1.69 -22.63
N LYS A 202 -31.51 0.38 -22.73
CA LYS A 202 -32.43 -0.49 -23.52
C LYS A 202 -33.79 -0.67 -22.86
N LYS A 203 -33.83 -0.77 -21.52
CA LYS A 203 -35.10 -0.89 -20.74
C LYS A 203 -35.91 0.41 -20.80
N ASN A 204 -35.24 1.56 -20.81
CA ASN A 204 -35.84 2.90 -20.66
C ASN A 204 -36.10 3.62 -21.99
N ASP A 205 -36.15 2.91 -23.11
CA ASP A 205 -36.35 3.50 -24.47
C ASP A 205 -37.65 4.30 -24.61
N ARG A 206 -38.58 4.17 -23.66
CA ARG A 206 -39.87 4.89 -23.61
C ARG A 206 -39.85 6.17 -22.78
N TYR A 207 -38.75 6.48 -22.05
CA TYR A 207 -38.66 7.62 -21.15
C TYR A 207 -37.42 8.49 -21.48
N ASP A 208 -37.63 9.57 -22.21
CA ASP A 208 -36.59 10.45 -22.76
C ASP A 208 -35.58 10.96 -21.71
N GLY A 209 -36.03 11.19 -20.48
CA GLY A 209 -35.17 11.65 -19.37
C GLY A 209 -34.22 10.58 -18.84
N GLN A 210 -34.72 9.34 -18.66
CA GLN A 210 -33.92 8.21 -18.18
C GLN A 210 -32.94 7.71 -19.25
N LEU A 211 -33.36 7.73 -20.52
CA LEU A 211 -32.48 7.41 -21.63
C LEU A 211 -31.30 8.39 -21.74
N LYS A 212 -31.53 9.69 -21.52
CA LYS A 212 -30.46 10.70 -21.51
C LYS A 212 -29.51 10.49 -20.34
N ALA A 213 -30.01 10.18 -19.14
CA ALA A 213 -29.19 9.89 -17.97
C ALA A 213 -28.28 8.65 -18.23
N SER A 214 -28.85 7.55 -18.70
CA SER A 214 -28.07 6.33 -19.02
C SER A 214 -26.98 6.57 -20.08
N ARG A 215 -27.23 7.43 -21.07
CA ARG A 215 -26.20 7.81 -22.05
C ARG A 215 -25.06 8.64 -21.43
N VAL A 216 -25.37 9.53 -20.51
CA VAL A 216 -24.34 10.30 -19.76
C VAL A 216 -23.52 9.35 -18.89
N ASP A 217 -24.16 8.40 -18.22
CA ASP A 217 -23.49 7.40 -17.38
C ASP A 217 -22.52 6.52 -18.20
N MET A 218 -22.93 6.11 -19.41
CA MET A 218 -22.04 5.39 -20.33
C MET A 218 -20.83 6.24 -20.76
N GLN A 219 -21.05 7.52 -21.10
CA GLN A 219 -19.96 8.41 -21.48
C GLN A 219 -19.01 8.68 -20.31
N LEU A 220 -19.54 8.85 -19.10
CA LEU A 220 -18.76 9.02 -17.88
C LEU A 220 -17.91 7.76 -17.60
N ALA A 221 -18.48 6.56 -17.73
CA ALA A 221 -17.77 5.32 -17.56
C ALA A 221 -16.64 5.14 -18.59
N ASP A 222 -16.83 5.58 -19.84
CA ASP A 222 -15.80 5.56 -20.87
C ASP A 222 -14.64 6.52 -20.53
N VAL A 223 -14.93 7.76 -20.15
CA VAL A 223 -13.91 8.74 -19.75
C VAL A 223 -13.15 8.23 -18.53
N SER A 224 -13.86 7.77 -17.50
CA SER A 224 -13.24 7.21 -16.28
C SER A 224 -12.39 5.97 -16.56
N THR A 225 -12.78 5.16 -17.55
CA THR A 225 -12.00 3.98 -17.97
C THR A 225 -10.67 4.39 -18.63
N GLU A 226 -10.69 5.39 -19.51
CA GLU A 226 -9.46 5.88 -20.15
C GLU A 226 -8.55 6.60 -19.16
N GLU A 227 -9.12 7.40 -18.25
CA GLU A 227 -8.38 8.04 -17.16
C GLU A 227 -7.69 7.00 -16.27
N GLU A 228 -8.39 5.95 -15.87
CA GLU A 228 -7.83 4.89 -15.03
C GLU A 228 -6.72 4.11 -15.74
N LYS A 229 -6.83 3.86 -17.04
CA LYS A 229 -5.74 3.24 -17.82
C LYS A 229 -4.49 4.10 -17.82
N VAL A 230 -4.64 5.42 -17.96
CA VAL A 230 -3.52 6.37 -17.88
C VAL A 230 -2.89 6.35 -16.49
N ASN A 231 -3.70 6.32 -15.45
CA ASN A 231 -3.22 6.22 -14.06
C ASN A 231 -2.41 4.95 -13.85
N ILE A 232 -2.93 3.79 -14.26
CA ILE A 232 -2.21 2.50 -14.16
C ILE A 232 -0.89 2.54 -14.93
N ALA A 233 -0.87 3.12 -16.14
CA ALA A 233 0.35 3.24 -16.93
C ALA A 233 1.41 4.11 -16.24
N ASN A 234 1.00 5.21 -15.63
CA ASN A 234 1.88 6.09 -14.87
C ASN A 234 2.39 5.43 -13.59
N ASP A 235 1.52 4.73 -12.87
CA ASP A 235 1.89 4.03 -11.65
C ASP A 235 2.82 2.85 -11.95
N LEU A 236 2.58 2.10 -13.02
CA LEU A 236 3.49 1.04 -13.48
C LEU A 236 4.89 1.60 -13.77
N LYS A 237 5.00 2.73 -14.49
CA LYS A 237 6.29 3.38 -14.73
C LYS A 237 6.96 3.80 -13.43
N LYS A 238 6.24 4.45 -12.52
CA LYS A 238 6.77 4.85 -11.21
C LYS A 238 7.30 3.66 -10.40
N LYS A 239 6.57 2.52 -10.39
CA LYS A 239 7.03 1.33 -9.65
C LYS A 239 8.26 0.69 -10.30
N LEU A 240 8.35 0.64 -11.62
CA LEU A 240 9.55 0.18 -12.33
C LEU A 240 10.76 1.09 -12.08
N ASP A 241 10.56 2.41 -12.09
CA ASP A 241 11.61 3.38 -11.77
C ASP A 241 12.04 3.29 -10.30
N ALA A 242 11.11 3.04 -9.38
CA ALA A 242 11.42 2.83 -7.96
C ALA A 242 12.31 1.60 -7.74
N ILE A 243 12.04 0.48 -8.42
CA ILE A 243 12.88 -0.72 -8.37
C ILE A 243 14.29 -0.41 -8.89
N ASN A 244 14.41 0.26 -10.04
CA ASN A 244 15.70 0.61 -10.61
C ASN A 244 16.49 1.55 -9.69
N THR A 245 15.82 2.53 -9.11
CA THR A 245 16.42 3.47 -8.14
C THR A 245 16.91 2.73 -6.90
N ALA A 246 16.09 1.83 -6.35
CA ALA A 246 16.46 1.04 -5.17
C ALA A 246 17.60 0.06 -5.46
N ALA A 247 17.65 -0.55 -6.66
CA ALA A 247 18.76 -1.40 -7.10
C ALA A 247 20.08 -0.63 -7.22
N ALA A 248 20.04 0.59 -7.79
CA ALA A 248 21.21 1.46 -7.89
C ALA A 248 21.70 1.92 -6.50
N GLU A 249 20.77 2.29 -5.61
CA GLU A 249 21.11 2.68 -4.24
C GLU A 249 21.73 1.51 -3.45
N TYR A 250 21.17 0.32 -3.58
CA TYR A 250 21.78 -0.88 -2.97
C TYR A 250 23.21 -1.08 -3.47
N GLN A 251 23.48 -0.96 -4.76
CA GLN A 251 24.83 -1.12 -5.29
C GLN A 251 25.78 -0.04 -4.73
N ASN A 252 25.34 1.21 -4.66
CA ASN A 252 26.11 2.30 -4.07
C ASN A 252 26.45 2.01 -2.58
N LYS A 253 25.47 1.55 -1.79
CA LYS A 253 25.69 1.20 -0.38
C LYS A 253 26.60 -0.01 -0.22
N LYS A 254 26.50 -0.99 -1.11
CA LYS A 254 27.38 -2.18 -1.15
C LYS A 254 28.84 -1.79 -1.40
N ASP A 255 29.07 -0.88 -2.34
CA ASP A 255 30.42 -0.41 -2.65
C ASP A 255 30.98 0.42 -1.48
N ALA A 256 30.15 1.29 -0.87
CA ALA A 256 30.54 2.06 0.33
C ALA A 256 30.88 1.15 1.52
N ASN A 257 30.04 0.14 1.78
CA ASN A 257 30.28 -0.84 2.85
C ASN A 257 31.54 -1.66 2.59
N SER A 258 31.77 -2.11 1.36
CA SER A 258 32.98 -2.86 1.00
C SER A 258 34.24 -2.02 1.23
N LYS A 259 34.22 -0.73 0.90
CA LYS A 259 35.31 0.19 1.15
C LYS A 259 35.54 0.41 2.66
N ALA A 260 34.49 0.68 3.42
CA ALA A 260 34.57 0.87 4.86
C ALA A 260 35.10 -0.38 5.59
N LYS A 261 34.69 -1.57 5.14
CA LYS A 261 35.18 -2.85 5.65
C LYS A 261 36.71 -3.00 5.46
N ILE A 262 37.21 -2.73 4.26
CA ILE A 262 38.65 -2.80 3.96
C ILE A 262 39.41 -1.83 4.84
N GLU A 263 38.93 -0.60 4.99
CA GLU A 263 39.55 0.44 5.82
C GLU A 263 39.59 0.00 7.29
N TRP A 264 38.46 -0.47 7.83
CA TRP A 264 38.39 -0.98 9.20
C TRP A 264 39.34 -2.16 9.44
N GLU A 265 39.38 -3.16 8.52
CA GLU A 265 40.31 -4.30 8.61
C GLU A 265 41.81 -3.87 8.58
N GLN A 266 42.12 -2.87 7.77
CA GLN A 266 43.46 -2.30 7.74
C GLN A 266 43.84 -1.61 9.06
N GLN A 267 42.92 -0.83 9.62
CA GLN A 267 43.12 -0.14 10.88
C GLN A 267 43.16 -1.08 12.08
N GLN A 268 42.42 -2.19 12.04
CA GLN A 268 42.57 -3.27 13.03
C GLN A 268 44.01 -3.83 13.07
N LYS A 269 44.63 -4.02 11.91
CA LYS A 269 46.01 -4.51 11.81
C LYS A 269 46.99 -3.44 12.36
N SER A 270 46.77 -2.17 12.04
CA SER A 270 47.55 -1.05 12.53
C SER A 270 47.41 -0.87 14.06
N ALA A 271 46.22 -1.08 14.61
CA ALA A 271 45.97 -1.03 16.05
C ALA A 271 46.70 -2.15 16.80
N LYS A 272 46.82 -3.34 16.23
CA LYS A 272 47.61 -4.45 16.81
C LYS A 272 49.13 -4.13 16.88
N LEU A 273 49.59 -3.21 16.04
CA LEU A 273 50.96 -2.71 16.03
C LEU A 273 51.14 -1.45 16.92
N GLY A 274 50.07 -1.01 17.60
CA GLY A 274 50.11 0.18 18.47
C GLY A 274 50.08 1.50 17.70
N LEU A 275 49.79 1.51 16.40
CA LEU A 275 49.81 2.69 15.53
C LEU A 275 48.48 3.47 15.53
N VAL A 276 47.42 2.91 16.06
CA VAL A 276 46.08 3.51 16.14
C VAL A 276 45.58 3.39 17.56
N SER A 277 44.95 4.43 18.08
CA SER A 277 44.38 4.41 19.42
C SER A 277 43.09 3.58 19.47
N ALA A 278 42.74 3.07 20.65
CA ALA A 278 41.50 2.32 20.84
C ALA A 278 40.24 3.16 20.57
N VAL A 279 40.29 4.48 20.74
CA VAL A 279 39.20 5.42 20.46
C VAL A 279 39.04 5.61 18.95
N GLU A 280 40.12 5.76 18.22
CA GLU A 280 40.08 5.87 16.75
C GLU A 280 39.59 4.58 16.12
N LEU A 281 40.06 3.42 16.62
CA LEU A 281 39.58 2.11 16.12
C LEU A 281 38.06 1.93 16.36
N GLN A 282 37.58 2.29 17.55
CA GLN A 282 36.15 2.21 17.87
C GLN A 282 35.31 3.18 17.01
N ALA A 283 35.81 4.37 16.67
CA ALA A 283 35.16 5.30 15.78
C ALA A 283 35.03 4.72 14.35
N LEU A 284 36.05 4.05 13.84
CA LEU A 284 36.04 3.39 12.54
C LEU A 284 35.15 2.16 12.51
N GLU A 285 35.08 1.40 13.61
CA GLU A 285 34.13 0.31 13.77
C GLU A 285 32.69 0.77 13.67
N LEU A 286 32.33 1.84 14.39
CA LEU A 286 31.01 2.47 14.30
C LEU A 286 30.69 2.95 12.88
N GLN A 287 31.67 3.53 12.19
CA GLN A 287 31.47 3.95 10.80
C GLN A 287 31.21 2.75 9.88
N TYR A 288 31.94 1.66 10.04
CA TYR A 288 31.71 0.43 9.30
C TYR A 288 30.32 -0.18 9.60
N GLU A 289 29.96 -0.32 10.87
CA GLU A 289 28.64 -0.81 11.29
C GLU A 289 27.48 0.07 10.74
N GLN A 290 27.68 1.39 10.66
CA GLN A 290 26.72 2.30 10.03
C GLN A 290 26.56 1.98 8.56
N THR A 291 27.63 1.71 7.81
CA THR A 291 27.52 1.34 6.40
C THR A 291 26.85 -0.03 6.20
N GLU A 292 27.01 -0.97 7.13
CA GLU A 292 26.29 -2.26 7.13
C GLU A 292 24.79 -2.06 7.36
N MET A 293 24.43 -1.16 8.27
CA MET A 293 23.02 -0.81 8.50
C MET A 293 22.42 -0.15 7.27
N GLU A 294 23.13 0.79 6.63
CA GLU A 294 22.68 1.46 5.41
C GLU A 294 22.52 0.48 4.24
N LEU A 295 23.42 -0.48 4.10
CA LEU A 295 23.31 -1.54 3.10
C LEU A 295 22.08 -2.42 3.34
N SER A 296 21.85 -2.82 4.59
CA SER A 296 20.63 -3.58 4.96
C SER A 296 19.36 -2.77 4.66
N ALA A 297 19.37 -1.47 4.98
CA ALA A 297 18.23 -0.59 4.70
C ALA A 297 17.94 -0.47 3.20
N ALA A 298 18.98 -0.34 2.36
CA ALA A 298 18.85 -0.31 0.91
C ALA A 298 18.31 -1.63 0.33
N ALA A 299 18.73 -2.77 0.88
CA ALA A 299 18.22 -4.07 0.48
C ALA A 299 16.74 -4.23 0.82
N TYR A 300 16.30 -3.82 2.01
CA TYR A 300 14.87 -3.82 2.36
C TYR A 300 14.05 -2.84 1.51
N ALA A 301 14.60 -1.67 1.18
CA ALA A 301 13.93 -0.72 0.28
C ALA A 301 13.72 -1.32 -1.11
N TYR A 302 14.67 -2.10 -1.60
CA TYR A 302 14.54 -2.83 -2.86
C TYR A 302 13.42 -3.90 -2.79
N ASP A 303 13.37 -4.71 -1.74
CA ASP A 303 12.32 -5.72 -1.56
C ASP A 303 10.93 -5.06 -1.50
N LEU A 304 10.79 -3.96 -0.76
CA LEU A 304 9.53 -3.21 -0.68
C LEU A 304 9.12 -2.63 -2.04
N ALA A 305 10.05 -2.13 -2.85
CA ALA A 305 9.75 -1.63 -4.19
C ALA A 305 9.20 -2.74 -5.11
N TRP A 306 9.74 -3.95 -5.01
CA TRP A 306 9.23 -5.13 -5.71
C TRP A 306 7.86 -5.57 -5.21
N GLU A 307 7.61 -5.48 -3.90
CA GLU A 307 6.31 -5.79 -3.31
C GLU A 307 5.23 -4.86 -3.84
N GLU A 308 5.49 -3.54 -3.84
CA GLU A 308 4.60 -2.53 -4.40
C GLU A 308 4.29 -2.76 -5.89
N TYR A 309 5.31 -3.13 -6.67
CA TYR A 309 5.13 -3.52 -8.07
C TYR A 309 4.26 -4.78 -8.19
N THR A 310 4.50 -5.79 -7.37
CA THR A 310 3.75 -7.05 -7.38
C THR A 310 2.28 -6.82 -7.01
N MET A 311 2.00 -5.95 -6.03
CA MET A 311 0.64 -5.56 -5.66
C MET A 311 -0.09 -4.87 -6.81
N LEU A 312 0.56 -3.90 -7.48
CA LEU A 312 0.01 -3.25 -8.67
C LEU A 312 -0.30 -4.28 -9.77
N MET A 313 0.64 -5.19 -10.06
CA MET A 313 0.48 -6.23 -11.09
C MET A 313 -0.62 -7.25 -10.74
N ASN A 314 -0.95 -7.41 -9.47
CA ASN A 314 -2.06 -8.24 -9.00
C ASN A 314 -3.39 -7.48 -8.87
N GLY A 315 -3.39 -6.17 -9.11
CA GLY A 315 -4.57 -5.32 -9.00
C GLY A 315 -5.02 -5.10 -7.55
N THR A 316 -4.12 -5.21 -6.59
CA THR A 316 -4.34 -4.85 -5.19
C THR A 316 -4.27 -3.33 -5.04
N THR A 317 -5.19 -2.73 -4.29
CA THR A 317 -5.10 -1.32 -3.90
C THR A 317 -3.95 -1.11 -2.91
N LEU A 318 -3.47 0.13 -2.79
CA LEU A 318 -2.37 0.49 -1.88
C LEU A 318 -2.80 1.56 -0.86
N ASP A 319 -4.10 1.77 -0.71
CA ASP A 319 -4.64 2.89 0.06
C ASP A 319 -4.19 2.90 1.52
N ILE A 320 -4.28 1.76 2.20
CA ILE A 320 -3.86 1.60 3.60
C ILE A 320 -2.32 1.60 3.69
N TYR A 321 -1.67 0.87 2.80
CA TYR A 321 -0.21 0.78 2.74
C TYR A 321 0.45 2.16 2.55
N ASP A 322 -0.05 2.98 1.62
CA ASP A 322 0.48 4.32 1.36
C ASP A 322 0.30 5.27 2.55
N VAL A 323 -0.79 5.13 3.32
CA VAL A 323 -0.99 5.87 4.58
C VAL A 323 0.07 5.50 5.62
N TYR A 324 0.36 4.21 5.80
CA TYR A 324 1.41 3.79 6.74
C TYR A 324 2.79 4.20 6.25
N LYS A 325 3.09 4.03 4.97
CA LYS A 325 4.36 4.43 4.36
C LYS A 325 4.65 5.92 4.56
N SER A 326 3.64 6.78 4.36
CA SER A 326 3.77 8.23 4.55
C SER A 326 4.02 8.64 6.01
N LYS A 327 3.51 7.87 6.97
CA LYS A 327 3.75 8.13 8.41
C LYS A 327 5.13 7.66 8.90
N LEU A 328 5.77 6.75 8.18
CA LEU A 328 7.04 6.13 8.53
C LEU A 328 8.24 6.74 7.76
N SER A 329 7.96 7.52 6.72
CA SER A 329 8.96 8.29 5.98
C SER A 329 9.33 9.58 6.70
#